data_d02313ecc5def495187836728db58c71
#
_entry.id   d02313ecc5def495187836728db58c71
#
_cell.length_a   1.000
_cell.length_b   1.000
_cell.length_c   1.000
_cell.angle_alpha   90.00
_cell.angle_beta   90.00
_cell.angle_gamma   90.00
#
_symmetry.space_group_name_H-M   'P 1'
#
loop_
_entity.id
_entity.type
_entity.pdbx_description
1 polymer ?
#
loop_
_entity_poly.entity_id
_entity_poly.type
_entity_poly.pdbx_seq_one_letter_code
_entity_poly.pdbx_strand_id
1 'polypeptide(L)'
;MKKCLILILYLISIFFCTSCSNGYKRAIKNYTGPTYLEETASCDTKITYDFEFLKDSRYYLTRHKNYEELGYTCWTANPNWTNKHAEKLCKKLGGDLIVLYKGDVKSYAYDMSYTTYDTHYANYSGNINSSYSTNYYYSNYGYVGSSYTNGRSNYSGTISYTTPTQHNFTVHDYTQSYCAVIFRDKSY
;
A
#
# COMPACT_ATOMS: atom_id res chain seq x y z
N MET A 1 -3.97 -20.81 10.54
CA MET A 1 -3.94 -20.35 9.14
C MET A 1 -5.15 -19.52 8.71
N LYS A 2 -6.41 -19.94 8.94
CA LYS A 2 -7.61 -19.17 8.54
C LYS A 2 -7.70 -17.75 9.12
N LYS A 3 -7.28 -17.52 10.38
CA LYS A 3 -7.32 -16.20 11.03
C LYS A 3 -6.32 -15.20 10.41
N CYS A 4 -5.13 -15.66 9.98
CA CYS A 4 -4.16 -14.80 9.30
C CYS A 4 -4.64 -14.38 7.91
N LEU A 5 -5.32 -15.26 7.17
CA LEU A 5 -5.86 -14.94 5.85
C LEU A 5 -6.94 -13.86 5.91
N ILE A 6 -7.82 -13.91 6.91
CA ILE A 6 -8.86 -12.90 7.14
C ILE A 6 -8.24 -11.55 7.49
N LEU A 7 -7.19 -11.53 8.31
CA LEU A 7 -6.49 -10.29 8.66
C LEU A 7 -5.80 -9.65 7.46
N ILE A 8 -5.18 -10.46 6.58
CA ILE A 8 -4.56 -10.00 5.34
C ILE A 8 -5.61 -9.43 4.38
N LEU A 9 -6.75 -10.10 4.20
CA LEU A 9 -7.86 -9.61 3.38
C LEU A 9 -8.45 -8.30 3.93
N TYR A 10 -8.53 -8.15 5.24
CA TYR A 10 -9.00 -6.92 5.89
C TYR A 10 -8.01 -5.76 5.70
N LEU A 11 -6.71 -6.01 5.84
CA LEU A 11 -5.65 -5.02 5.57
C LEU A 11 -5.64 -4.60 4.10
N ILE A 12 -5.79 -5.52 3.16
CA ILE A 12 -5.89 -5.24 1.72
C ILE A 12 -7.11 -4.36 1.43
N SER A 13 -8.27 -4.65 2.03
CA SER A 13 -9.49 -3.84 1.84
C SER A 13 -9.34 -2.41 2.36
N ILE A 14 -8.61 -2.18 3.47
CA ILE A 14 -8.31 -0.85 3.99
C ILE A 14 -7.41 -0.07 3.02
N PHE A 15 -6.41 -0.71 2.42
CA PHE A 15 -5.53 -0.07 1.43
C PHE A 15 -6.29 0.36 0.17
N PHE A 16 -7.23 -0.43 -0.32
CA PHE A 16 -8.06 -0.05 -1.47
C PHE A 16 -9.01 1.13 -1.16
N CYS A 17 -9.54 1.24 0.05
CA CYS A 17 -10.40 2.35 0.45
C CYS A 17 -9.65 3.70 0.58
N THR A 18 -8.36 3.69 0.94
CA THR A 18 -7.59 4.93 1.13
C THR A 18 -7.22 5.63 -0.17
N SER A 19 -7.06 4.89 -1.29
CA SER A 19 -6.69 5.49 -2.58
C SER A 19 -7.82 6.33 -3.19
N CYS A 20 -9.07 5.89 -3.08
CA CYS A 20 -10.24 6.67 -3.53
C CYS A 20 -10.47 7.94 -2.69
N SER A 21 -10.21 7.88 -1.38
CA SER A 21 -10.39 9.04 -0.48
C SER A 21 -9.39 10.16 -0.78
N ASN A 22 -8.21 9.85 -1.27
CA ASN A 22 -7.16 10.83 -1.56
C ASN A 22 -7.51 11.73 -2.77
N GLY A 23 -8.10 11.18 -3.82
CA GLY A 23 -8.51 11.95 -4.99
C GLY A 23 -9.61 12.95 -4.66
N TYR A 24 -10.63 12.54 -3.91
CA TYR A 24 -11.72 13.39 -3.46
C TYR A 24 -11.24 14.53 -2.56
N LYS A 25 -10.39 14.24 -1.57
CA LYS A 25 -9.80 15.25 -0.69
C LYS A 25 -8.95 16.26 -1.46
N ARG A 26 -8.18 15.80 -2.46
CA ARG A 26 -7.38 16.66 -3.33
C ARG A 26 -8.27 17.57 -4.19
N ALA A 27 -9.36 17.03 -4.75
CA ALA A 27 -10.30 17.81 -5.51
C ALA A 27 -10.91 18.96 -4.68
N ILE A 28 -11.36 18.67 -3.45
CA ILE A 28 -11.89 19.70 -2.54
C ILE A 28 -10.79 20.70 -2.15
N LYS A 29 -9.60 20.23 -1.81
CA LYS A 29 -8.49 21.11 -1.41
C LYS A 29 -8.07 22.09 -2.50
N ASN A 30 -8.13 21.66 -3.77
CA ASN A 30 -7.72 22.47 -4.92
C ASN A 30 -8.88 23.28 -5.52
N TYR A 31 -10.07 23.21 -4.93
CA TYR A 31 -11.23 23.94 -5.41
C TYR A 31 -11.07 25.45 -5.20
N THR A 32 -11.38 26.22 -6.23
CA THR A 32 -11.18 27.69 -6.28
C THR A 32 -12.45 28.50 -6.05
N GLY A 33 -13.58 27.83 -5.80
CA GLY A 33 -14.86 28.49 -5.56
C GLY A 33 -15.20 28.66 -4.08
N PRO A 34 -16.41 29.17 -3.77
CA PRO A 34 -16.91 29.31 -2.40
C PRO A 34 -17.05 27.93 -1.73
N THR A 35 -16.60 27.81 -0.50
CA THR A 35 -16.58 26.54 0.25
C THR A 35 -17.77 26.35 1.21
N TYR A 36 -18.64 27.33 1.33
CA TYR A 36 -19.77 27.36 2.29
C TYR A 36 -21.14 27.26 1.61
N LEU A 37 -21.21 26.59 0.47
CA LEU A 37 -22.47 26.38 -0.22
C LEU A 37 -23.22 25.18 0.38
N GLU A 38 -24.53 25.29 0.44
CA GLU A 38 -25.38 24.16 0.82
C GLU A 38 -25.26 23.03 -0.20
N GLU A 39 -25.24 21.79 0.30
CA GLU A 39 -25.20 20.62 -0.58
C GLU A 39 -26.50 20.53 -1.40
N THR A 40 -26.38 20.28 -2.70
CA THR A 40 -27.54 20.10 -3.58
C THR A 40 -28.03 18.66 -3.54
N ALA A 41 -29.34 18.49 -3.76
CA ALA A 41 -29.97 17.15 -3.77
C ALA A 41 -29.55 16.33 -5.00
N SER A 42 -29.33 16.97 -6.14
CA SER A 42 -28.94 16.32 -7.40
C SER A 42 -27.83 17.11 -8.09
N CYS A 43 -27.06 16.44 -8.92
CA CYS A 43 -26.07 17.06 -9.78
C CYS A 43 -25.93 16.26 -11.06
N ASP A 44 -26.06 16.92 -12.19
CA ASP A 44 -25.79 16.33 -13.49
C ASP A 44 -24.28 16.26 -13.74
N THR A 45 -23.82 15.16 -14.35
CA THR A 45 -22.42 14.93 -14.62
C THR A 45 -22.19 14.77 -16.12
N LYS A 46 -21.32 15.62 -16.69
CA LYS A 46 -20.79 15.48 -18.05
C LYS A 46 -19.31 15.15 -17.98
N ILE A 47 -18.91 14.06 -18.64
CA ILE A 47 -17.50 13.67 -18.73
C ILE A 47 -16.98 13.96 -20.13
N THR A 48 -15.80 14.54 -20.20
CA THR A 48 -15.07 14.77 -21.46
C THR A 48 -13.63 14.28 -21.32
N TYR A 49 -13.05 13.92 -22.45
CA TYR A 49 -11.62 13.62 -22.62
C TYR A 49 -10.90 14.69 -23.41
N ASP A 50 -11.64 15.74 -23.82
CA ASP A 50 -11.13 16.90 -24.52
C ASP A 50 -11.06 18.09 -23.57
N PHE A 51 -9.86 18.63 -23.39
CA PHE A 51 -9.66 19.78 -22.51
C PHE A 51 -10.18 21.08 -23.08
N GLU A 52 -10.15 21.23 -24.41
CA GLU A 52 -10.75 22.40 -25.07
C GLU A 52 -12.26 22.40 -24.90
N PHE A 53 -12.91 21.22 -25.00
CA PHE A 53 -14.33 21.11 -24.68
C PHE A 53 -14.66 21.54 -23.24
N LEU A 54 -13.78 21.29 -22.27
CA LEU A 54 -14.00 21.81 -20.91
C LEU A 54 -14.01 23.33 -20.88
N LYS A 55 -13.07 23.99 -21.60
CA LYS A 55 -13.01 25.46 -21.71
C LYS A 55 -14.21 26.03 -22.42
N ASP A 56 -14.59 25.44 -23.55
CA ASP A 56 -15.74 25.87 -24.35
C ASP A 56 -17.04 25.70 -23.57
N SER A 57 -17.17 24.64 -22.79
CA SER A 57 -18.30 24.42 -21.90
C SER A 57 -18.46 25.53 -20.86
N ARG A 58 -17.36 26.04 -20.28
CA ARG A 58 -17.39 27.19 -19.35
C ARG A 58 -18.03 28.39 -20.00
N TYR A 59 -17.54 28.74 -21.18
CA TYR A 59 -18.04 29.88 -21.93
C TYR A 59 -19.51 29.71 -22.34
N TYR A 60 -19.84 28.53 -22.93
CA TYR A 60 -21.18 28.25 -23.43
C TYR A 60 -22.24 28.22 -22.32
N LEU A 61 -21.98 27.50 -21.22
CA LEU A 61 -22.93 27.36 -20.12
C LEU A 61 -23.19 28.66 -19.40
N THR A 62 -22.18 29.50 -19.23
CA THR A 62 -22.34 30.80 -18.55
C THR A 62 -23.00 31.87 -19.42
N ARG A 63 -22.83 31.84 -20.75
CA ARG A 63 -23.35 32.85 -21.67
C ARG A 63 -24.63 32.47 -22.38
N HIS A 64 -24.83 31.20 -22.69
CA HIS A 64 -25.96 30.73 -23.51
C HIS A 64 -26.94 29.85 -22.77
N LYS A 65 -26.59 29.45 -21.55
CA LYS A 65 -27.47 28.72 -20.63
C LYS A 65 -27.52 29.48 -19.31
N ASN A 66 -28.56 29.25 -18.54
CA ASN A 66 -28.76 29.95 -17.29
C ASN A 66 -27.91 29.41 -16.12
N TYR A 67 -26.63 29.12 -16.39
CA TYR A 67 -25.72 28.60 -15.39
C TYR A 67 -24.76 29.68 -14.89
N GLU A 68 -24.46 29.60 -13.58
CA GLU A 68 -23.38 30.32 -12.94
C GLU A 68 -22.22 29.35 -12.65
N GLU A 69 -21.00 29.75 -12.99
CA GLU A 69 -19.84 29.01 -12.58
C GLU A 69 -19.54 29.26 -11.11
N LEU A 70 -19.59 28.20 -10.28
CA LEU A 70 -19.23 28.26 -8.87
C LEU A 70 -17.72 28.22 -8.68
N GLY A 71 -17.02 27.44 -9.50
CA GLY A 71 -15.56 27.31 -9.43
C GLY A 71 -15.04 26.09 -10.17
N TYR A 72 -13.74 25.91 -10.10
CA TYR A 72 -13.06 24.79 -10.74
C TYR A 72 -12.05 24.14 -9.81
N THR A 73 -11.66 22.90 -10.15
CA THR A 73 -10.63 22.16 -9.44
C THR A 73 -9.90 21.23 -10.39
N CYS A 74 -8.58 21.09 -10.21
CA CYS A 74 -7.77 20.11 -10.91
C CYS A 74 -6.97 19.27 -9.90
N TRP A 75 -6.87 17.96 -10.14
CA TRP A 75 -6.14 17.03 -9.27
C TRP A 75 -5.65 15.81 -10.05
N THR A 76 -4.80 15.04 -9.41
CA THR A 76 -4.37 13.72 -9.88
C THR A 76 -4.88 12.65 -8.93
N ALA A 77 -5.37 11.56 -9.47
CA ALA A 77 -5.83 10.40 -8.71
C ALA A 77 -5.66 9.11 -9.51
N ASN A 78 -5.97 7.98 -8.90
CA ASN A 78 -6.10 6.71 -9.59
C ASN A 78 -7.19 6.80 -10.67
N PRO A 79 -7.05 6.17 -11.85
CA PRO A 79 -7.99 6.28 -12.99
C PRO A 79 -9.41 5.74 -12.74
N ASN A 80 -9.71 5.31 -11.53
CA ASN A 80 -11.01 4.72 -11.14
C ASN A 80 -12.12 5.75 -10.81
N TRP A 81 -11.92 7.04 -11.09
CA TRP A 81 -12.98 8.02 -10.89
C TRP A 81 -14.17 7.79 -11.83
N THR A 82 -15.34 7.61 -11.24
CA THR A 82 -16.61 7.35 -11.94
C THR A 82 -17.51 8.59 -11.89
N ASN A 83 -18.62 8.54 -12.63
CA ASN A 83 -19.67 9.57 -12.56
C ASN A 83 -20.18 9.79 -11.14
N LYS A 84 -20.30 8.72 -10.33
CA LYS A 84 -20.72 8.81 -8.93
C LYS A 84 -19.78 9.67 -8.07
N HIS A 85 -18.47 9.60 -8.32
CA HIS A 85 -17.49 10.45 -7.61
C HIS A 85 -17.61 11.90 -8.00
N ALA A 86 -17.84 12.18 -9.31
CA ALA A 86 -18.06 13.53 -9.83
C ALA A 86 -19.36 14.11 -9.29
N GLU A 87 -20.46 13.35 -9.31
CA GLU A 87 -21.74 13.74 -8.74
C GLU A 87 -21.62 14.08 -7.24
N LYS A 88 -20.96 13.22 -6.46
CA LYS A 88 -20.72 13.46 -5.04
C LYS A 88 -19.92 14.74 -4.80
N LEU A 89 -18.89 15.00 -5.63
CA LEU A 89 -18.07 16.21 -5.53
C LEU A 89 -18.90 17.43 -5.83
N CYS A 90 -19.70 17.40 -6.90
CA CYS A 90 -20.59 18.47 -7.32
C CYS A 90 -21.61 18.83 -6.22
N LYS A 91 -22.33 17.86 -5.70
CA LYS A 91 -23.30 18.04 -4.61
C LYS A 91 -22.65 18.68 -3.38
N LYS A 92 -21.48 18.19 -2.99
CA LYS A 92 -20.73 18.72 -1.84
C LYS A 92 -20.30 20.17 -2.01
N LEU A 93 -20.09 20.60 -3.25
CA LEU A 93 -19.72 21.97 -3.60
C LEU A 93 -20.93 22.83 -3.97
N GLY A 94 -22.14 22.33 -3.78
CA GLY A 94 -23.39 23.07 -4.00
C GLY A 94 -23.73 23.33 -5.47
N GLY A 95 -23.24 22.47 -6.38
CA GLY A 95 -23.49 22.59 -7.81
C GLY A 95 -24.63 21.70 -8.30
N ASP A 96 -25.24 22.09 -9.41
CA ASP A 96 -26.29 21.33 -10.11
C ASP A 96 -25.75 20.62 -11.35
N LEU A 97 -24.60 21.06 -11.86
CA LEU A 97 -23.92 20.49 -13.01
C LEU A 97 -22.40 20.48 -12.79
N ILE A 98 -21.76 19.37 -13.10
CA ILE A 98 -20.30 19.26 -13.17
C ILE A 98 -19.87 18.81 -14.56
N VAL A 99 -18.92 19.51 -15.14
CA VAL A 99 -18.21 19.07 -16.35
C VAL A 99 -16.83 18.59 -15.92
N LEU A 100 -16.57 17.30 -16.08
CA LEU A 100 -15.35 16.63 -15.65
C LEU A 100 -14.51 16.23 -16.86
N TYR A 101 -13.32 16.80 -16.96
CA TYR A 101 -12.28 16.35 -17.87
C TYR A 101 -11.47 15.24 -17.25
N LYS A 102 -11.21 14.18 -18.02
CA LYS A 102 -10.31 13.09 -17.72
C LYS A 102 -9.14 13.12 -18.70
N GLY A 103 -7.97 13.46 -18.22
CA GLY A 103 -6.74 13.41 -19.01
C GLY A 103 -6.21 12.00 -19.20
N ASP A 104 -5.04 11.90 -19.81
CA ASP A 104 -4.38 10.62 -20.07
C ASP A 104 -3.99 9.90 -18.80
N VAL A 105 -4.05 8.58 -18.85
CA VAL A 105 -3.54 7.70 -17.81
C VAL A 105 -2.03 7.58 -17.96
N LYS A 106 -1.29 7.90 -16.91
CA LYS A 106 0.16 7.69 -16.83
C LYS A 106 0.43 6.46 -15.98
N SER A 107 1.28 5.57 -16.48
CA SER A 107 1.77 4.41 -15.72
C SER A 107 3.16 4.68 -15.20
N TYR A 108 3.42 4.23 -13.99
CA TYR A 108 4.73 4.22 -13.35
C TYR A 108 5.03 2.79 -12.94
N ALA A 109 6.20 2.30 -13.31
CA ALA A 109 6.70 1.01 -12.85
C ALA A 109 7.85 1.25 -11.88
N TYR A 110 7.83 0.56 -10.74
CA TYR A 110 8.92 0.56 -9.78
C TYR A 110 9.12 -0.83 -9.19
N ASP A 111 10.37 -1.18 -8.98
CA ASP A 111 10.72 -2.47 -8.42
C ASP A 111 10.64 -2.42 -6.90
N MET A 112 10.01 -3.44 -6.34
CA MET A 112 9.94 -3.67 -4.91
C MET A 112 10.56 -5.02 -4.59
N SER A 113 11.08 -5.14 -3.37
CA SER A 113 11.56 -6.42 -2.86
C SER A 113 11.07 -6.63 -1.43
N TYR A 114 10.85 -7.89 -1.09
CA TYR A 114 10.65 -8.32 0.28
C TYR A 114 11.45 -9.59 0.53
N THR A 115 11.82 -9.81 1.78
CA THR A 115 12.58 -10.99 2.18
C THR A 115 11.71 -11.87 3.05
N THR A 116 11.60 -13.14 2.68
CA THR A 116 11.03 -14.18 3.56
C THR A 116 12.17 -14.91 4.27
N TYR A 117 11.87 -15.43 5.44
CA TYR A 117 12.82 -16.17 6.27
C TYR A 117 12.26 -17.56 6.55
N ASP A 118 12.92 -18.58 6.00
CA ASP A 118 12.55 -19.96 6.25
C ASP A 118 13.46 -20.52 7.33
N THR A 119 12.88 -21.04 8.41
CA THR A 119 13.63 -21.64 9.51
C THR A 119 13.73 -23.13 9.31
N HIS A 120 14.96 -23.62 9.25
CA HIS A 120 15.29 -25.02 9.12
C HIS A 120 15.84 -25.57 10.44
N TYR A 121 15.57 -26.83 10.70
CA TYR A 121 16.04 -27.51 11.87
C TYR A 121 16.91 -28.71 11.42
N ALA A 122 18.10 -28.81 11.96
CA ALA A 122 18.99 -29.97 11.75
C ALA A 122 19.29 -30.61 13.09
N ASN A 123 19.07 -31.89 13.16
CA ASN A 123 19.46 -32.70 14.34
C ASN A 123 20.89 -33.18 14.19
N TYR A 124 21.65 -33.09 15.24
CA TYR A 124 22.99 -33.64 15.31
C TYR A 124 23.12 -34.60 16.49
N SER A 125 23.91 -35.63 16.30
CA SER A 125 24.26 -36.56 17.37
C SER A 125 25.68 -37.08 17.15
N GLY A 126 26.34 -37.41 18.23
CA GLY A 126 27.68 -37.98 18.16
C GLY A 126 28.07 -38.63 19.47
N ASN A 127 29.16 -39.37 19.40
CA ASN A 127 29.76 -40.06 20.54
C ASN A 127 31.20 -39.57 20.71
N ILE A 128 31.53 -39.20 21.93
CA ILE A 128 32.91 -38.91 22.30
C ILE A 128 33.41 -40.08 23.14
N ASN A 129 34.48 -40.72 22.68
CA ASN A 129 35.23 -41.67 23.48
C ASN A 129 36.49 -40.97 23.96
N SER A 130 36.67 -40.88 25.25
CA SER A 130 37.87 -40.30 25.87
C SER A 130 38.58 -41.39 26.70
N SER A 131 39.87 -41.44 26.57
CA SER A 131 40.72 -42.25 27.44
C SER A 131 41.71 -41.36 28.16
N TYR A 132 41.80 -41.54 29.44
CA TYR A 132 42.68 -40.74 30.27
C TYR A 132 43.49 -41.73 31.17
N SER A 133 44.80 -41.58 31.13
CA SER A 133 45.69 -42.32 31.99
C SER A 133 46.48 -41.40 32.89
N THR A 134 46.50 -41.69 34.16
CA THR A 134 47.30 -40.97 35.14
C THR A 134 48.27 -41.91 35.81
N ASN A 135 49.55 -41.52 35.78
CA ASN A 135 50.62 -42.30 36.48
C ASN A 135 50.95 -41.57 37.79
N TYR A 136 50.97 -42.28 38.86
CA TYR A 136 51.30 -41.76 40.21
C TYR A 136 52.70 -42.08 40.54
N TYR A 137 53.51 -41.06 40.88
CA TYR A 137 54.90 -41.17 41.32
C TYR A 137 55.05 -40.54 42.69
N TYR A 138 55.66 -41.27 43.61
CA TYR A 138 56.13 -40.68 44.86
C TYR A 138 57.67 -40.51 44.79
N SER A 139 58.08 -39.29 45.17
CA SER A 139 59.49 -38.85 44.97
C SER A 139 60.59 -39.75 45.55
N ASN A 140 60.24 -40.54 46.54
CA ASN A 140 61.23 -41.43 47.23
C ASN A 140 61.09 -42.92 46.90
N TYR A 141 60.04 -43.30 46.15
CA TYR A 141 59.75 -44.72 45.92
C TYR A 141 59.52 -45.11 44.43
N GLY A 142 59.66 -44.15 43.56
CA GLY A 142 59.45 -44.38 42.15
C GLY A 142 57.93 -44.50 41.75
N TYR A 143 57.70 -45.30 40.70
CA TYR A 143 56.34 -45.48 40.20
C TYR A 143 55.50 -46.33 41.19
N VAL A 144 54.34 -45.76 41.58
CA VAL A 144 53.49 -46.40 42.58
C VAL A 144 52.23 -46.97 41.97
N GLY A 145 51.77 -46.45 40.84
CA GLY A 145 50.59 -46.97 40.17
C GLY A 145 50.16 -46.08 39.00
N SER A 146 49.25 -46.61 38.23
CA SER A 146 48.58 -45.91 37.18
C SER A 146 47.07 -46.15 37.27
N SER A 147 46.31 -45.16 36.96
CA SER A 147 44.87 -45.29 36.73
C SER A 147 44.54 -45.01 35.24
N TYR A 148 43.68 -45.85 34.73
CA TYR A 148 43.17 -45.67 33.37
C TYR A 148 41.66 -45.51 33.43
N THR A 149 41.17 -44.41 32.92
CA THR A 149 39.76 -44.09 32.89
C THR A 149 39.29 -43.96 31.45
N ASN A 150 38.31 -44.75 31.08
CA ASN A 150 37.62 -44.63 29.82
C ASN A 150 36.29 -43.86 30.04
N GLY A 151 36.15 -42.76 29.35
CA GLY A 151 34.91 -42.01 29.31
C GLY A 151 34.23 -42.15 27.95
N ARG A 152 32.94 -42.40 27.96
CA ARG A 152 32.11 -42.36 26.77
C ARG A 152 30.96 -41.38 27.00
N SER A 153 30.85 -40.38 26.15
CA SER A 153 29.76 -39.42 26.19
C SER A 153 29.00 -39.46 24.88
N ASN A 154 27.69 -39.53 25.00
CA ASN A 154 26.78 -39.31 23.87
C ASN A 154 26.27 -37.90 23.95
N TYR A 155 26.23 -37.20 22.82
CA TYR A 155 25.62 -35.89 22.73
C TYR A 155 24.65 -35.87 21.57
N SER A 156 23.55 -35.12 21.74
CA SER A 156 22.57 -34.86 20.71
C SER A 156 21.96 -33.50 20.92
N GLY A 157 21.54 -32.88 19.86
CA GLY A 157 20.90 -31.58 19.91
C GLY A 157 20.25 -31.22 18.58
N THR A 158 19.59 -30.06 18.57
CA THR A 158 18.99 -29.52 17.37
C THR A 158 19.56 -28.11 17.14
N ILE A 159 20.01 -27.87 15.95
CA ILE A 159 20.40 -26.54 15.47
C ILE A 159 19.25 -26.00 14.62
N SER A 160 18.86 -24.73 14.82
CA SER A 160 18.03 -24.00 13.88
C SER A 160 18.87 -22.98 13.12
N TYR A 161 18.63 -22.88 11.83
CA TYR A 161 19.20 -21.84 10.98
C TYR A 161 18.13 -21.27 10.08
N THR A 162 18.26 -19.98 9.75
CA THR A 162 17.29 -19.27 8.96
C THR A 162 17.91 -18.87 7.64
N THR A 163 17.24 -19.23 6.55
CA THR A 163 17.67 -18.88 5.19
C THR A 163 16.80 -17.72 4.68
N PRO A 164 17.37 -16.56 4.40
CA PRO A 164 16.65 -15.49 3.76
C PRO A 164 16.46 -15.78 2.27
N THR A 165 15.23 -15.56 1.77
CA THR A 165 14.92 -15.60 0.34
C THR A 165 14.37 -14.24 -0.08
N GLN A 166 15.06 -13.56 -0.97
CA GLN A 166 14.64 -12.27 -1.49
C GLN A 166 13.72 -12.48 -2.70
N HIS A 167 12.56 -11.83 -2.66
CA HIS A 167 11.59 -11.81 -3.74
C HIS A 167 11.55 -10.41 -4.35
N ASN A 168 11.76 -10.33 -5.65
CA ASN A 168 11.67 -9.09 -6.42
C ASN A 168 10.43 -9.13 -7.31
N PHE A 169 9.71 -8.02 -7.37
CA PHE A 169 8.55 -7.87 -8.25
C PHE A 169 8.38 -6.41 -8.66
N THR A 170 7.85 -6.20 -9.85
CA THR A 170 7.57 -4.87 -10.36
C THR A 170 6.12 -4.50 -10.07
N VAL A 171 5.92 -3.35 -9.43
CA VAL A 171 4.60 -2.79 -9.18
C VAL A 171 4.32 -1.74 -10.25
N HIS A 172 3.14 -1.82 -10.85
CA HIS A 172 2.63 -0.81 -11.77
C HIS A 172 1.61 0.04 -11.03
N ASP A 173 1.88 1.33 -10.94
CA ASP A 173 0.93 2.32 -10.43
C ASP A 173 0.42 3.18 -11.59
N TYR A 174 -0.84 3.61 -11.49
CA TYR A 174 -1.51 4.36 -12.53
C TYR A 174 -2.09 5.63 -11.95
N THR A 175 -1.81 6.75 -12.58
CA THR A 175 -2.40 8.04 -12.22
C THR A 175 -3.05 8.68 -13.44
N GLN A 176 -4.12 9.43 -13.19
CA GLN A 176 -4.84 10.20 -14.21
C GLN A 176 -5.06 11.61 -13.70
N SER A 177 -4.92 12.58 -14.58
CA SER A 177 -5.24 13.98 -14.31
C SER A 177 -6.72 14.22 -14.52
N TYR A 178 -7.32 15.00 -13.65
CA TYR A 178 -8.72 15.39 -13.70
C TYR A 178 -8.83 16.90 -13.54
N CYS A 179 -9.71 17.52 -14.29
CA CYS A 179 -10.14 18.91 -14.06
C CYS A 179 -11.66 18.97 -14.13
N ALA A 180 -12.28 19.68 -13.22
CA ALA A 180 -13.71 19.81 -13.18
C ALA A 180 -14.11 21.28 -12.99
N VAL A 181 -15.19 21.68 -13.66
CA VAL A 181 -15.87 22.95 -13.47
C VAL A 181 -17.26 22.65 -12.94
N ILE A 182 -17.65 23.35 -11.88
CA ILE A 182 -18.92 23.19 -11.20
C ILE A 182 -19.80 24.39 -11.49
N PHE A 183 -21.05 24.12 -11.80
CA PHE A 183 -22.03 25.14 -12.16
C PHE A 183 -23.27 24.98 -11.30
N ARG A 184 -23.95 26.12 -11.08
CA ARG A 184 -25.28 26.22 -10.47
C ARG A 184 -26.27 26.79 -11.48
N ASP A 185 -27.47 26.24 -11.51
CA ASP A 185 -28.58 26.80 -12.28
C ASP A 185 -29.08 28.07 -11.59
N LYS A 186 -29.22 29.17 -12.34
CA LYS A 186 -29.74 30.47 -11.86
C LYS A 186 -31.28 30.54 -11.85
N SER A 187 -31.94 29.47 -12.26
CA SER A 187 -33.39 29.41 -12.34
C SER A 187 -34.08 29.25 -10.99
N TYR A 188 -33.31 29.17 -9.90
CA TYR A 188 -33.79 29.02 -8.51
C TYR A 188 -33.49 30.25 -7.67
#